data_965cda592ce0ca0a5ee68aeb2bbc296c
#
_entry.id   965cda592ce0ca0a5ee68aeb2bbc296c
#
_cell.length_a   1.000
_cell.length_b   1.000
_cell.length_c   1.000
_cell.angle_alpha   90.00
_cell.angle_beta   90.00
_cell.angle_gamma   90.00
#
_symmetry.space_group_name_H-M   'P 1'
#
loop_
_entity.id
_entity.type
_entity.pdbx_description
1 polymer ?
#
loop_
_entity_poly.entity_id
_entity_poly.type
_entity_poly.pdbx_seq_one_letter_code
_entity_poly.pdbx_strand_id
1 'polypeptide(L)'
;MVINLTGLGSDVTIERTHVEYIGPDLMPRHFLFTSNESGLKQVEGRIIDGVAHIKTTLNGETTESEVPVPPDTISEYTGVESLFQQGLKIGDKRNFHVFSFDFLKPVKTEIEVEAQDTLTYQSEGKQVYVLRQTMDMMNGITTKVWLDTDGVSYRTETPMMGLSMVTTKTDKEVALGDTEEVDIALKTRILPSGKHPTRNARNFEAEVKLTSGRIADTIMSNSRQKLEANSEQAGRLSIQVPTVAAEDCPDLPIRDAEGEYLGASAYIQTDAPAIRAKTEEILDGEINSWRAAEKICQWVHTAITAKKMSGGFGSSLTTLETLSGDCTEHTVLFIALARAAGIPARICSGIAFGPDAFYYHFWPEVYVGRWVQMDPSLGQTIADANHIQFDGSTLESDTLLEFAEDVLRTLNQLEIAIVE
;
A
#
# COMPACT_ATOMS: atom_id res chain seq x y z
N MET A 1 15.60 -7.80 9.77
CA MET A 1 15.49 -6.32 9.71
C MET A 1 14.34 -5.90 10.61
N VAL A 2 14.52 -4.84 11.38
CA VAL A 2 13.45 -4.23 12.18
C VAL A 2 13.32 -2.79 11.72
N ILE A 3 12.09 -2.36 11.42
CA ILE A 3 11.78 -0.99 11.02
C ILE A 3 10.77 -0.45 12.03
N ASN A 4 11.10 0.67 12.65
CA ASN A 4 10.17 1.40 13.51
C ASN A 4 9.66 2.62 12.77
N LEU A 5 8.34 2.73 12.66
CA LEU A 5 7.65 3.84 12.02
C LEU A 5 6.75 4.52 13.05
N THR A 6 6.69 5.85 13.00
CA THR A 6 5.74 6.63 13.79
C THR A 6 4.81 7.38 12.84
N GLY A 7 3.54 7.37 13.14
CA GLY A 7 2.55 8.14 12.39
C GLY A 7 1.30 8.42 13.22
N LEU A 8 0.79 9.65 13.17
CA LEU A 8 -0.39 10.12 13.92
C LEU A 8 -0.40 9.74 15.40
N GLY A 9 0.80 9.71 16.03
CA GLY A 9 0.98 9.38 17.45
C GLY A 9 0.95 7.89 17.79
N SER A 10 1.18 7.03 16.81
CA SER A 10 1.30 5.57 17.01
C SER A 10 2.64 5.06 16.48
N ASP A 11 3.23 4.12 17.21
CA ASP A 11 4.47 3.45 16.84
C ASP A 11 4.17 2.10 16.23
N VAL A 12 4.81 1.81 15.10
CA VAL A 12 4.70 0.54 14.40
C VAL A 12 6.07 -0.08 14.27
N THR A 13 6.20 -1.32 14.71
CA THR A 13 7.42 -2.12 14.52
C THR A 13 7.17 -3.18 13.46
N ILE A 14 7.90 -3.09 12.36
CA ILE A 14 7.90 -4.08 11.29
C ILE A 14 9.13 -4.97 11.47
N GLU A 15 8.90 -6.25 11.64
CA GLU A 15 9.96 -7.26 11.70
C GLU A 15 9.94 -8.09 10.43
N ARG A 16 11.10 -8.17 9.75
CA ARG A 16 11.29 -8.99 8.56
C ARG A 16 12.48 -9.91 8.75
N THR A 17 12.29 -11.20 8.47
CA THR A 17 13.37 -12.17 8.40
C THR A 17 13.40 -12.77 7.01
N HIS A 18 14.62 -12.83 6.44
CA HIS A 18 14.86 -13.41 5.14
C HIS A 18 16.05 -14.37 5.21
N VAL A 19 15.85 -15.56 4.67
CA VAL A 19 16.90 -16.59 4.51
C VAL A 19 16.89 -17.04 3.07
N GLU A 20 18.03 -16.98 2.42
CA GLU A 20 18.16 -17.30 1.01
C GLU A 20 19.34 -18.27 0.79
N TYR A 21 19.13 -19.26 -0.05
CA TYR A 21 20.16 -20.19 -0.53
C TYR A 21 20.45 -19.87 -1.99
N ILE A 22 21.67 -19.42 -2.26
CA ILE A 22 22.09 -18.90 -3.57
C ILE A 22 23.06 -19.89 -4.21
N GLY A 23 22.88 -20.13 -5.52
CA GLY A 23 23.80 -20.94 -6.31
C GLY A 23 25.10 -20.17 -6.65
N PRO A 24 26.12 -20.86 -7.19
CA PRO A 24 27.38 -20.22 -7.62
C PRO A 24 27.18 -19.20 -8.75
N ASP A 25 26.07 -19.27 -9.44
CA ASP A 25 25.61 -18.34 -10.49
C ASP A 25 24.84 -17.15 -9.93
N LEU A 26 24.83 -16.96 -8.61
CA LEU A 26 24.13 -15.91 -7.86
C LEU A 26 22.60 -16.00 -7.93
N MET A 27 22.06 -17.02 -8.59
CA MET A 27 20.62 -17.24 -8.66
C MET A 27 20.09 -17.80 -7.34
N PRO A 28 19.00 -17.24 -6.79
CA PRO A 28 18.31 -17.84 -5.66
C PRO A 28 17.78 -19.25 -6.01
N ARG A 29 17.92 -20.19 -5.10
CA ARG A 29 17.45 -21.59 -5.28
C ARG A 29 16.30 -21.91 -4.34
N HIS A 30 16.40 -21.44 -3.12
CA HIS A 30 15.40 -21.61 -2.09
C HIS A 30 15.41 -20.38 -1.19
N PHE A 31 14.25 -19.91 -0.82
CA PHE A 31 14.12 -18.76 0.08
C PHE A 31 12.98 -18.94 1.08
N LEU A 32 13.17 -18.33 2.24
CA LEU A 32 12.21 -18.23 3.32
C LEU A 32 12.12 -16.77 3.72
N PHE A 33 10.92 -16.22 3.74
CA PHE A 33 10.67 -14.86 4.13
C PHE A 33 9.53 -14.80 5.14
N THR A 34 9.70 -14.03 6.20
CA THR A 34 8.64 -13.74 7.17
C THR A 34 8.54 -12.24 7.41
N SER A 35 7.32 -11.74 7.54
CA SER A 35 7.03 -10.35 7.88
C SER A 35 5.78 -10.27 8.74
N ASN A 36 5.73 -9.29 9.65
CA ASN A 36 4.53 -8.95 10.43
C ASN A 36 3.86 -7.65 9.96
N GLU A 37 4.27 -7.11 8.81
CA GLU A 37 3.83 -5.81 8.31
C GLU A 37 2.31 -5.70 8.11
N SER A 38 1.70 -6.75 7.56
CA SER A 38 0.25 -6.79 7.26
C SER A 38 -0.38 -8.06 7.82
N GLY A 39 -0.06 -8.38 9.08
CA GLY A 39 -0.30 -9.68 9.67
C GLY A 39 0.91 -10.60 9.48
N LEU A 40 0.85 -11.82 10.02
CA LEU A 40 1.95 -12.77 9.88
C LEU A 40 1.98 -13.35 8.47
N LYS A 41 2.91 -12.87 7.66
CA LYS A 41 3.20 -13.39 6.32
C LYS A 41 4.41 -14.31 6.37
N GLN A 42 4.27 -15.50 5.84
CA GLN A 42 5.35 -16.46 5.64
C GLN A 42 5.37 -16.87 4.17
N VAL A 43 6.55 -16.80 3.56
CA VAL A 43 6.76 -17.19 2.17
C VAL A 43 7.87 -18.21 2.11
N GLU A 44 7.62 -19.34 1.49
CA GLU A 44 8.62 -20.32 1.09
C GLU A 44 8.63 -20.44 -0.43
N GLY A 45 9.79 -20.33 -1.06
CA GLY A 45 9.91 -20.49 -2.50
C GLY A 45 11.10 -21.33 -2.91
N ARG A 46 10.94 -22.06 -4.03
CA ARG A 46 12.01 -22.84 -4.67
C ARG A 46 12.04 -22.56 -6.15
N ILE A 47 13.21 -22.29 -6.68
CA ILE A 47 13.40 -22.07 -8.12
C ILE A 47 13.97 -23.36 -8.73
N ILE A 48 13.18 -23.99 -9.60
CA ILE A 48 13.49 -25.26 -10.27
C ILE A 48 13.21 -25.07 -11.76
N ASP A 49 14.17 -25.41 -12.59
CA ASP A 49 14.06 -25.37 -14.06
C ASP A 49 13.50 -24.05 -14.63
N GLY A 50 13.89 -22.92 -14.03
CA GLY A 50 13.46 -21.60 -14.46
C GLY A 50 12.05 -21.20 -14.04
N VAL A 51 11.49 -21.88 -13.02
CA VAL A 51 10.19 -21.55 -12.42
C VAL A 51 10.36 -21.44 -10.92
N ALA A 52 9.87 -20.35 -10.34
CA ALA A 52 9.74 -20.19 -8.89
C ALA A 52 8.38 -20.76 -8.44
N HIS A 53 8.41 -21.82 -7.63
CA HIS A 53 7.26 -22.39 -6.96
C HIS A 53 7.18 -21.74 -5.58
N ILE A 54 6.15 -20.95 -5.34
CA ILE A 54 6.02 -20.08 -4.17
C ILE A 54 4.80 -20.49 -3.37
N LYS A 55 5.00 -20.70 -2.09
CA LYS A 55 3.95 -20.93 -1.11
C LYS A 55 3.91 -19.74 -0.15
N THR A 56 2.81 -19.00 -0.14
CA THR A 56 2.59 -17.87 0.76
C THR A 56 1.52 -18.26 1.78
N THR A 57 1.84 -18.09 3.06
CA THR A 57 0.87 -18.20 4.15
C THR A 57 0.70 -16.83 4.77
N LEU A 58 -0.51 -16.29 4.72
CA LEU A 58 -0.87 -14.99 5.29
C LEU A 58 -2.07 -15.18 6.22
N ASN A 59 -1.89 -14.83 7.49
CA ASN A 59 -2.95 -14.97 8.51
C ASN A 59 -3.58 -16.37 8.58
N GLY A 60 -2.79 -17.41 8.29
CA GLY A 60 -3.24 -18.81 8.31
C GLY A 60 -3.81 -19.32 6.98
N GLU A 61 -4.10 -18.47 6.03
CA GLU A 61 -4.47 -18.88 4.67
C GLU A 61 -3.22 -19.10 3.82
N THR A 62 -3.24 -20.17 3.02
CA THR A 62 -2.11 -20.56 2.19
C THR A 62 -2.50 -20.52 0.72
N THR A 63 -1.68 -19.82 -0.07
CA THR A 63 -1.77 -19.78 -1.52
C THR A 63 -0.49 -20.32 -2.15
N GLU A 64 -0.59 -20.91 -3.33
CA GLU A 64 0.55 -21.39 -4.11
C GLU A 64 0.53 -20.70 -5.48
N SER A 65 1.71 -20.28 -5.93
CA SER A 65 1.87 -19.64 -7.24
C SER A 65 3.14 -20.11 -7.92
N GLU A 66 3.16 -20.00 -9.24
CA GLU A 66 4.29 -20.32 -10.10
C GLU A 66 4.66 -19.09 -10.92
N VAL A 67 5.93 -18.72 -10.89
CA VAL A 67 6.43 -17.52 -11.58
C VAL A 67 7.63 -17.89 -12.45
N PRO A 68 7.60 -17.61 -13.77
CA PRO A 68 8.77 -17.80 -14.63
C PRO A 68 9.96 -16.94 -14.17
N VAL A 69 11.15 -17.57 -14.11
CA VAL A 69 12.39 -16.91 -13.67
C VAL A 69 13.39 -16.90 -14.83
N PRO A 70 13.72 -15.72 -15.37
CA PRO A 70 14.75 -15.58 -16.41
C PRO A 70 16.12 -16.12 -15.97
N PRO A 71 16.94 -16.66 -16.88
CA PRO A 71 18.23 -17.30 -16.53
C PRO A 71 19.30 -16.32 -16.04
N ASP A 72 19.10 -15.02 -16.26
CA ASP A 72 19.97 -13.92 -15.77
C ASP A 72 19.48 -13.33 -14.43
N THR A 73 18.57 -14.04 -13.74
CA THR A 73 18.06 -13.60 -12.44
C THR A 73 19.07 -13.86 -11.33
N ILE A 74 19.31 -12.87 -10.50
CA ILE A 74 20.20 -12.93 -9.34
C ILE A 74 19.44 -12.53 -8.06
N SER A 75 20.06 -12.78 -6.91
CA SER A 75 19.51 -12.38 -5.61
C SER A 75 19.44 -10.86 -5.45
N GLU A 76 18.36 -10.38 -4.86
CA GLU A 76 18.15 -8.96 -4.53
C GLU A 76 19.20 -8.44 -3.51
N TYR A 77 19.57 -9.26 -2.53
CA TYR A 77 20.40 -8.82 -1.40
C TYR A 77 21.91 -8.92 -1.62
N THR A 78 22.35 -9.73 -2.55
CA THR A 78 23.79 -9.97 -2.76
C THR A 78 24.25 -9.86 -4.20
N GLY A 79 23.28 -9.85 -5.13
CA GLY A 79 23.59 -9.90 -6.55
C GLY A 79 24.30 -8.65 -7.05
N VAL A 80 23.88 -7.47 -6.59
CA VAL A 80 24.46 -6.19 -7.04
C VAL A 80 25.91 -6.05 -6.59
N GLU A 81 26.19 -6.30 -5.32
CA GLU A 81 27.53 -6.29 -4.74
C GLU A 81 28.44 -7.31 -5.41
N SER A 82 27.94 -8.51 -5.65
CA SER A 82 28.69 -9.59 -6.30
C SER A 82 29.01 -9.28 -7.75
N LEU A 83 28.11 -8.60 -8.48
CA LEU A 83 28.39 -8.14 -9.84
C LEU A 83 29.53 -7.10 -9.87
N PHE A 84 29.56 -6.22 -8.86
CA PHE A 84 30.62 -5.23 -8.75
C PHE A 84 32.00 -5.89 -8.55
N GLN A 85 32.08 -6.94 -7.75
CA GLN A 85 33.32 -7.71 -7.53
C GLN A 85 33.89 -8.31 -8.81
N GLN A 86 33.12 -8.45 -9.88
CA GLN A 86 33.58 -8.90 -11.20
C GLN A 86 34.32 -7.82 -12.03
N GLY A 87 34.58 -6.64 -11.44
CA GLY A 87 35.43 -5.62 -12.02
C GLY A 87 34.72 -4.66 -12.94
N LEU A 88 33.57 -4.13 -12.53
CA LEU A 88 32.90 -3.02 -13.21
C LEU A 88 33.76 -1.76 -13.20
N LYS A 89 33.73 -0.99 -14.30
CA LYS A 89 34.44 0.28 -14.46
C LYS A 89 33.44 1.42 -14.62
N ILE A 90 33.88 2.63 -14.35
CA ILE A 90 33.06 3.83 -14.57
C ILE A 90 32.57 3.86 -16.03
N GLY A 91 31.25 4.04 -16.19
CA GLY A 91 30.56 4.02 -17.48
C GLY A 91 30.05 2.63 -17.89
N ASP A 92 30.43 1.56 -17.20
CA ASP A 92 29.86 0.22 -17.46
C ASP A 92 28.39 0.16 -17.09
N LYS A 93 27.62 -0.54 -17.95
CA LYS A 93 26.21 -0.85 -17.74
C LYS A 93 25.96 -2.35 -17.77
N ARG A 94 25.07 -2.82 -16.90
CA ARG A 94 24.61 -4.21 -16.86
C ARG A 94 23.11 -4.27 -16.75
N ASN A 95 22.51 -5.21 -17.48
CA ASN A 95 21.09 -5.53 -17.41
C ASN A 95 20.96 -6.98 -16.94
N PHE A 96 20.09 -7.22 -15.99
CA PHE A 96 19.79 -8.52 -15.42
C PHE A 96 18.42 -8.46 -14.73
N HIS A 97 17.94 -9.58 -14.23
CA HIS A 97 16.77 -9.61 -13.38
C HIS A 97 17.19 -9.80 -11.91
N VAL A 98 16.49 -9.10 -11.01
CA VAL A 98 16.58 -9.33 -9.58
C VAL A 98 15.30 -9.99 -9.13
N PHE A 99 15.39 -11.10 -8.39
CA PHE A 99 14.19 -11.69 -7.79
C PHE A 99 13.78 -10.86 -6.58
N SER A 100 12.71 -10.09 -6.73
CA SER A 100 12.17 -9.28 -5.65
C SER A 100 11.31 -10.10 -4.71
N PHE A 101 11.63 -10.09 -3.41
CA PHE A 101 10.87 -10.82 -2.39
C PHE A 101 9.63 -10.06 -1.91
N ASP A 102 9.57 -8.76 -2.12
CA ASP A 102 8.37 -7.97 -1.86
C ASP A 102 7.28 -8.25 -2.90
N PHE A 103 7.68 -8.41 -4.18
CA PHE A 103 6.77 -8.68 -5.30
C PHE A 103 6.67 -10.15 -5.69
N LEU A 104 7.51 -11.02 -5.13
CA LEU A 104 7.60 -12.45 -5.41
C LEU A 104 7.76 -12.76 -6.92
N LYS A 105 8.51 -11.92 -7.63
CA LYS A 105 8.76 -12.06 -9.07
C LYS A 105 10.10 -11.48 -9.48
N PRO A 106 10.65 -11.91 -10.63
CA PRO A 106 11.82 -11.26 -11.22
C PRO A 106 11.48 -9.85 -11.70
N VAL A 107 12.35 -8.90 -11.39
CA VAL A 107 12.25 -7.50 -11.80
C VAL A 107 13.47 -7.17 -12.65
N LYS A 108 13.23 -6.65 -13.85
CA LYS A 108 14.32 -6.21 -14.72
C LYS A 108 15.06 -5.03 -14.09
N THR A 109 16.36 -5.13 -14.02
CA THR A 109 17.22 -4.16 -13.34
C THR A 109 18.37 -3.78 -14.23
N GLU A 110 18.63 -2.49 -14.32
CA GLU A 110 19.84 -1.92 -14.93
C GLU A 110 20.70 -1.31 -13.84
N ILE A 111 22.01 -1.60 -13.86
CA ILE A 111 23.01 -0.85 -13.10
C ILE A 111 23.95 -0.10 -14.04
N GLU A 112 24.36 1.10 -13.62
CA GLU A 112 25.37 1.92 -14.25
C GLU A 112 26.36 2.39 -13.20
N VAL A 113 27.66 2.23 -13.46
CA VAL A 113 28.72 2.78 -12.61
C VAL A 113 28.92 4.24 -12.96
N GLU A 114 28.38 5.16 -12.17
CA GLU A 114 28.38 6.60 -12.47
C GLU A 114 29.71 7.28 -12.15
N ALA A 115 30.30 6.98 -11.00
CA ALA A 115 31.47 7.69 -10.49
C ALA A 115 32.26 6.90 -9.45
N GLN A 116 33.41 7.43 -9.08
CA GLN A 116 34.11 7.13 -7.84
C GLN A 116 33.96 8.32 -6.89
N ASP A 117 33.83 8.04 -5.60
CA ASP A 117 33.64 9.03 -4.55
C ASP A 117 34.42 8.63 -3.29
N THR A 118 34.49 9.53 -2.32
CA THR A 118 35.09 9.25 -1.01
C THR A 118 34.05 9.54 0.07
N LEU A 119 33.56 8.48 0.73
CA LEU A 119 32.67 8.61 1.87
C LEU A 119 33.44 8.60 3.19
N THR A 120 33.00 9.40 4.15
CA THR A 120 33.49 9.30 5.53
C THR A 120 32.73 8.19 6.26
N TYR A 121 33.46 7.17 6.70
CA TYR A 121 32.92 6.08 7.53
C TYR A 121 33.83 5.90 8.75
N GLN A 122 33.29 5.96 9.97
CA GLN A 122 34.02 5.86 11.23
C GLN A 122 35.25 6.80 11.27
N SER A 123 35.08 8.03 10.82
CA SER A 123 36.11 9.09 10.73
C SER A 123 37.24 8.83 9.71
N GLU A 124 37.14 7.80 8.88
CA GLU A 124 38.06 7.48 7.80
C GLU A 124 37.44 7.74 6.43
N GLY A 125 38.25 8.19 5.47
CA GLY A 125 37.84 8.29 4.06
C GLY A 125 37.86 6.91 3.40
N LYS A 126 36.70 6.41 2.96
CA LYS A 126 36.57 5.19 2.17
C LYS A 126 36.37 5.51 0.71
N GLN A 127 37.22 4.93 -0.15
CA GLN A 127 37.01 5.01 -1.59
C GLN A 127 35.86 4.10 -1.98
N VAL A 128 34.87 4.66 -2.67
CA VAL A 128 33.66 3.96 -3.09
C VAL A 128 33.34 4.27 -4.55
N TYR A 129 32.59 3.39 -5.15
CA TYR A 129 31.93 3.63 -6.43
C TYR A 129 30.48 4.00 -6.19
N VAL A 130 29.97 4.88 -7.05
CA VAL A 130 28.56 5.26 -7.08
C VAL A 130 27.89 4.51 -8.21
N LEU A 131 26.99 3.61 -7.87
CA LEU A 131 26.15 2.91 -8.82
C LEU A 131 24.78 3.56 -8.88
N ARG A 132 24.23 3.66 -10.10
CA ARG A 132 22.82 3.92 -10.31
C ARG A 132 22.14 2.61 -10.68
N GLN A 133 21.23 2.16 -9.84
CA GLN A 133 20.41 0.98 -10.06
C GLN A 133 19.00 1.42 -10.42
N THR A 134 18.48 1.03 -11.57
CA THR A 134 17.12 1.30 -12.00
C THR A 134 16.36 -0.02 -12.12
N MET A 135 15.27 -0.15 -11.38
CA MET A 135 14.38 -1.31 -11.42
C MET A 135 13.13 -0.97 -12.23
N ASP A 136 12.76 -1.83 -13.17
CA ASP A 136 11.57 -1.67 -14.02
C ASP A 136 10.31 -2.09 -13.25
N MET A 137 9.99 -1.27 -12.25
CA MET A 137 8.82 -1.41 -11.40
C MET A 137 8.45 -0.01 -10.88
N MET A 138 7.18 0.23 -10.57
CA MET A 138 6.69 1.50 -10.01
C MET A 138 7.20 2.73 -10.81
N ASN A 139 7.10 2.70 -12.15
CA ASN A 139 7.62 3.73 -13.06
C ASN A 139 9.14 3.91 -13.06
N GLY A 140 9.92 2.88 -12.70
CA GLY A 140 11.38 2.90 -12.74
C GLY A 140 12.00 3.50 -11.47
N ILE A 141 11.95 2.76 -10.37
CA ILE A 141 12.66 3.17 -9.14
C ILE A 141 14.15 3.18 -9.41
N THR A 142 14.78 4.32 -9.14
CA THR A 142 16.22 4.50 -9.28
C THR A 142 16.86 4.69 -7.91
N THR A 143 17.72 3.75 -7.51
CA THR A 143 18.51 3.79 -6.26
C THR A 143 19.95 4.14 -6.58
N LYS A 144 20.55 5.03 -5.82
CA LYS A 144 22.01 5.23 -5.80
C LYS A 144 22.62 4.40 -4.69
N VAL A 145 23.69 3.69 -5.01
CA VAL A 145 24.41 2.82 -4.08
C VAL A 145 25.87 3.20 -4.05
N TRP A 146 26.41 3.44 -2.87
CA TRP A 146 27.84 3.70 -2.64
C TRP A 146 28.49 2.45 -2.04
N LEU A 147 29.35 1.78 -2.78
CA LEU A 147 30.01 0.56 -2.33
C LEU A 147 31.50 0.56 -2.67
N ASP A 148 32.29 -0.18 -1.87
CA ASP A 148 33.72 -0.33 -2.10
C ASP A 148 34.04 -1.45 -3.10
N THR A 149 35.34 -1.68 -3.34
CA THR A 149 35.84 -2.74 -4.24
C THR A 149 35.55 -4.15 -3.74
N ASP A 150 35.26 -4.31 -2.45
CA ASP A 150 34.92 -5.59 -1.84
C ASP A 150 33.42 -5.88 -1.88
N GLY A 151 32.62 -4.95 -2.47
CA GLY A 151 31.16 -5.03 -2.57
C GLY A 151 30.45 -4.65 -1.29
N VAL A 152 31.09 -3.96 -0.36
CA VAL A 152 30.46 -3.50 0.86
C VAL A 152 29.70 -2.20 0.60
N SER A 153 28.39 -2.22 0.75
CA SER A 153 27.54 -1.03 0.63
C SER A 153 27.63 -0.16 1.89
N TYR A 154 27.97 1.11 1.73
CA TYR A 154 28.07 2.10 2.81
C TYR A 154 26.88 3.04 2.87
N ARG A 155 26.24 3.27 1.74
CA ARG A 155 25.08 4.16 1.63
C ARG A 155 24.20 3.74 0.47
N THR A 156 22.90 3.83 0.65
CA THR A 156 21.93 3.81 -0.45
C THR A 156 21.02 5.01 -0.37
N GLU A 157 20.61 5.54 -1.50
CA GLU A 157 19.58 6.58 -1.61
C GLU A 157 18.53 6.11 -2.60
N THR A 158 17.32 5.91 -2.12
CA THR A 158 16.16 5.54 -2.93
C THR A 158 15.13 6.64 -2.83
N PRO A 159 14.82 7.36 -3.92
CA PRO A 159 13.64 8.21 -3.95
C PRO A 159 12.41 7.33 -3.81
N MET A 160 11.67 7.54 -2.77
CA MET A 160 10.46 6.79 -2.48
C MET A 160 9.39 7.76 -1.96
N MET A 161 8.23 7.76 -2.57
CA MET A 161 7.09 8.54 -2.09
C MET A 161 7.36 10.06 -2.01
N GLY A 162 8.12 10.62 -2.97
CA GLY A 162 8.52 12.02 -2.94
C GLY A 162 9.46 12.41 -1.79
N LEU A 163 9.94 11.42 -1.03
CA LEU A 163 10.98 11.52 -0.03
C LEU A 163 12.26 10.85 -0.56
N SER A 164 13.37 11.05 0.11
CA SER A 164 14.60 10.30 -0.14
C SER A 164 14.86 9.40 1.06
N MET A 165 14.71 8.08 0.86
CA MET A 165 15.13 7.11 1.85
C MET A 165 16.64 6.92 1.75
N VAL A 166 17.35 7.29 2.82
CA VAL A 166 18.80 7.15 2.90
C VAL A 166 19.13 6.09 3.94
N THR A 167 19.75 5.00 3.48
CA THR A 167 20.27 3.97 4.38
C THR A 167 21.79 4.09 4.43
N THR A 168 22.38 4.10 5.63
CA THR A 168 23.82 4.18 5.84
C THR A 168 24.31 2.99 6.66
N LYS A 169 25.47 2.45 6.28
CA LYS A 169 26.16 1.45 7.07
C LYS A 169 26.59 2.06 8.40
N THR A 170 26.30 1.38 9.49
CA THR A 170 26.73 1.76 10.83
C THR A 170 27.02 0.52 11.67
N ASP A 171 27.45 0.69 12.91
CA ASP A 171 27.55 -0.44 13.84
C ASP A 171 26.20 -0.78 14.45
N LYS A 172 26.15 -1.97 15.10
CA LYS A 172 24.91 -2.53 15.62
C LYS A 172 24.29 -1.66 16.73
N GLU A 173 25.13 -1.03 17.54
CA GLU A 173 24.66 -0.20 18.68
C GLU A 173 23.93 1.04 18.18
N VAL A 174 24.47 1.71 17.16
CA VAL A 174 23.82 2.86 16.51
C VAL A 174 22.59 2.43 15.74
N ALA A 175 22.65 1.30 15.00
CA ALA A 175 21.52 0.82 14.21
C ALA A 175 20.30 0.41 15.06
N LEU A 176 20.51 -0.02 16.29
CA LEU A 176 19.47 -0.44 17.24
C LEU A 176 19.23 0.60 18.35
N GLY A 177 19.91 1.74 18.31
CA GLY A 177 19.72 2.84 19.24
C GLY A 177 18.44 3.63 18.99
N ASP A 178 18.16 4.60 19.86
CA ASP A 178 17.04 5.51 19.69
C ASP A 178 17.22 6.32 18.41
N THR A 179 16.19 6.35 17.58
CA THR A 179 16.13 7.12 16.34
C THR A 179 15.16 8.29 16.48
N GLU A 180 15.38 9.36 15.71
CA GLU A 180 14.38 10.42 15.62
C GLU A 180 13.09 9.85 15.01
N GLU A 181 11.98 10.10 15.69
CA GLU A 181 10.66 9.72 15.20
C GLU A 181 10.28 10.58 13.99
N VAL A 182 9.98 9.93 12.87
CA VAL A 182 9.48 10.60 11.67
C VAL A 182 8.02 10.25 11.46
N ASP A 183 7.14 11.22 11.72
CA ASP A 183 5.72 11.04 11.40
C ASP A 183 5.49 11.13 9.89
N ILE A 184 5.30 9.95 9.27
CA ILE A 184 5.11 9.81 7.83
C ILE A 184 3.82 10.50 7.38
N ALA A 185 2.74 10.40 8.15
CA ALA A 185 1.47 11.02 7.80
C ALA A 185 1.59 12.54 7.72
N LEU A 186 2.32 13.16 8.65
CA LEU A 186 2.61 14.60 8.61
C LEU A 186 3.55 14.99 7.47
N LYS A 187 4.47 14.12 7.08
CA LYS A 187 5.43 14.39 5.99
C LYS A 187 4.79 14.27 4.60
N THR A 188 3.77 13.45 4.48
CA THR A 188 3.11 13.15 3.18
C THR A 188 1.76 13.85 3.01
N ARG A 189 1.27 14.55 4.03
CA ARG A 189 -0.01 15.28 3.94
C ARG A 189 0.01 16.33 2.85
N ILE A 190 -1.15 16.57 2.24
CA ILE A 190 -1.34 17.57 1.18
C ILE A 190 -2.05 18.77 1.79
N LEU A 191 -1.33 19.89 1.89
CA LEU A 191 -1.89 21.17 2.35
C LEU A 191 -2.64 21.82 1.18
N PRO A 192 -3.99 21.94 1.24
CA PRO A 192 -4.72 22.59 0.17
C PRO A 192 -4.48 24.10 0.19
N SER A 193 -4.59 24.71 -0.98
CA SER A 193 -4.69 26.15 -1.14
C SER A 193 -6.13 26.58 -1.48
N GLY A 194 -6.43 27.87 -1.45
CA GLY A 194 -7.75 28.40 -1.76
C GLY A 194 -8.72 28.40 -0.58
N LYS A 195 -9.97 27.95 -0.79
CA LYS A 195 -10.98 27.87 0.26
C LYS A 195 -10.68 26.75 1.24
N HIS A 196 -11.11 26.90 2.48
CA HIS A 196 -10.98 25.85 3.48
C HIS A 196 -12.12 24.80 3.32
N PRO A 197 -11.83 23.49 3.30
CA PRO A 197 -12.85 22.46 3.22
C PRO A 197 -13.81 22.51 4.40
N THR A 198 -15.07 22.24 4.17
CA THR A 198 -16.09 22.14 5.22
C THR A 198 -16.36 20.66 5.50
N ARG A 199 -16.34 20.23 6.77
CA ARG A 199 -16.72 18.87 7.14
C ARG A 199 -18.16 18.57 6.71
N ASN A 200 -18.40 17.33 6.28
CA ASN A 200 -19.67 16.85 5.77
C ASN A 200 -20.16 17.62 4.52
N ALA A 201 -19.24 18.21 3.75
CA ALA A 201 -19.56 18.86 2.49
C ALA A 201 -20.22 17.85 1.53
N ARG A 202 -21.24 18.30 0.83
CA ARG A 202 -21.91 17.48 -0.20
C ARG A 202 -21.41 17.75 -1.61
N ASN A 203 -20.76 18.89 -1.80
CA ASN A 203 -20.13 19.30 -3.04
C ASN A 203 -18.69 19.73 -2.76
N PHE A 204 -17.82 19.48 -3.72
CA PHE A 204 -16.42 19.90 -3.68
C PHE A 204 -15.94 20.20 -5.08
N GLU A 205 -15.25 21.31 -5.25
CA GLU A 205 -14.58 21.66 -6.50
C GLU A 205 -13.16 22.13 -6.22
N ALA A 206 -12.21 21.60 -6.98
CA ALA A 206 -10.81 21.99 -6.89
C ALA A 206 -10.09 21.91 -8.24
N GLU A 207 -9.09 22.76 -8.40
CA GLU A 207 -8.04 22.55 -9.39
C GLU A 207 -7.01 21.59 -8.78
N VAL A 208 -6.68 20.53 -9.52
CA VAL A 208 -5.72 19.50 -9.10
C VAL A 208 -4.57 19.43 -10.07
N LYS A 209 -3.35 19.25 -9.55
CA LYS A 209 -2.15 19.22 -10.38
C LYS A 209 -1.13 18.24 -9.82
N LEU A 210 -0.51 17.43 -10.70
CA LEU A 210 0.65 16.61 -10.40
C LEU A 210 1.95 17.32 -10.84
N THR A 211 3.02 17.09 -10.10
CA THR A 211 4.35 17.54 -10.51
C THR A 211 4.95 16.66 -11.61
N SER A 212 4.52 15.39 -11.68
CA SER A 212 4.90 14.42 -12.73
C SER A 212 3.79 13.39 -12.95
N GLY A 213 3.79 12.74 -14.13
CA GLY A 213 2.79 11.74 -14.49
C GLY A 213 1.53 12.36 -15.12
N ARG A 214 0.49 11.54 -15.30
CA ARG A 214 -0.78 11.92 -15.92
C ARG A 214 -1.88 11.96 -14.88
N ILE A 215 -2.53 13.10 -14.73
CA ILE A 215 -3.60 13.29 -13.73
C ILE A 215 -4.80 12.35 -13.97
N ALA A 216 -5.10 12.04 -15.23
CA ALA A 216 -6.18 11.14 -15.60
C ALA A 216 -5.93 9.66 -15.29
N ASP A 217 -4.67 9.27 -15.10
CA ASP A 217 -4.28 7.93 -14.68
C ASP A 217 -4.19 7.81 -13.14
N THR A 218 -4.40 8.92 -12.43
CA THR A 218 -4.22 9.02 -10.98
C THR A 218 -5.54 9.26 -10.25
N ILE A 219 -6.37 10.15 -10.76
CA ILE A 219 -7.68 10.47 -10.16
C ILE A 219 -8.77 9.91 -11.08
N MET A 220 -9.45 8.87 -10.61
CA MET A 220 -10.51 8.22 -11.38
C MET A 220 -11.74 9.11 -11.50
N SER A 221 -12.52 8.91 -12.56
CA SER A 221 -13.88 9.46 -12.69
C SER A 221 -14.92 8.37 -12.52
N ASN A 222 -15.97 8.66 -11.75
CA ASN A 222 -17.08 7.73 -11.50
C ASN A 222 -18.40 8.49 -11.36
N SER A 223 -19.45 7.86 -10.83
CA SER A 223 -20.77 8.49 -10.65
C SER A 223 -20.78 9.62 -9.60
N ARG A 224 -19.77 9.66 -8.71
CA ARG A 224 -19.67 10.62 -7.61
C ARG A 224 -18.68 11.74 -7.90
N GLN A 225 -17.54 11.41 -8.54
CA GLN A 225 -16.49 12.38 -8.83
C GLN A 225 -16.15 12.41 -10.32
N LYS A 226 -15.86 13.60 -10.83
CA LYS A 226 -15.52 13.83 -12.24
C LYS A 226 -14.26 14.67 -12.33
N LEU A 227 -13.26 14.14 -13.03
CA LEU A 227 -12.06 14.87 -13.41
C LEU A 227 -12.18 15.35 -14.86
N GLU A 228 -12.04 16.64 -15.07
CA GLU A 228 -11.91 17.27 -16.39
C GLU A 228 -10.45 17.72 -16.56
N ALA A 229 -9.64 16.87 -17.19
CA ALA A 229 -8.23 17.19 -17.44
C ALA A 229 -8.11 18.34 -18.46
N ASN A 230 -7.34 19.36 -18.12
CA ASN A 230 -7.02 20.49 -18.99
C ASN A 230 -5.58 20.43 -19.54
N SER A 231 -4.76 19.55 -19.00
CA SER A 231 -3.43 19.16 -19.48
C SER A 231 -3.10 17.73 -19.03
N GLU A 232 -1.91 17.20 -19.37
CA GLU A 232 -1.47 15.90 -18.86
C GLU A 232 -1.38 15.86 -17.33
N GLN A 233 -0.99 16.96 -16.72
CA GLN A 233 -0.69 17.03 -15.29
C GLN A 233 -1.74 17.75 -14.47
N ALA A 234 -2.71 18.40 -15.06
CA ALA A 234 -3.68 19.23 -14.33
C ALA A 234 -5.11 19.06 -14.83
N GLY A 235 -6.07 19.30 -13.95
CA GLY A 235 -7.49 19.27 -14.27
C GLY A 235 -8.35 19.88 -13.18
N ARG A 236 -9.63 20.01 -13.49
CA ARG A 236 -10.68 20.41 -12.55
C ARG A 236 -11.39 19.16 -12.04
N LEU A 237 -11.43 19.01 -10.75
CA LEU A 237 -12.12 17.94 -10.04
C LEU A 237 -13.41 18.48 -9.46
N SER A 238 -14.53 17.80 -9.72
CA SER A 238 -15.81 18.04 -9.07
C SER A 238 -16.33 16.77 -8.40
N ILE A 239 -16.84 16.88 -7.17
CA ILE A 239 -17.40 15.78 -6.40
C ILE A 239 -18.80 16.18 -5.93
N GLN A 240 -19.74 15.26 -6.11
CA GLN A 240 -21.11 15.41 -5.64
C GLN A 240 -21.54 14.16 -4.88
N VAL A 241 -21.83 14.32 -3.59
CA VAL A 241 -22.26 13.23 -2.71
C VAL A 241 -23.69 12.81 -3.03
N PRO A 242 -23.98 11.54 -3.34
CA PRO A 242 -25.32 11.08 -3.63
C PRO A 242 -26.24 11.14 -2.39
N THR A 243 -27.53 11.29 -2.61
CA THR A 243 -28.53 11.02 -1.59
C THR A 243 -28.99 9.57 -1.73
N VAL A 244 -29.11 8.85 -0.65
CA VAL A 244 -29.57 7.46 -0.61
C VAL A 244 -30.86 7.41 0.20
N ALA A 245 -31.91 6.86 -0.38
CA ALA A 245 -33.16 6.60 0.30
C ALA A 245 -33.31 5.07 0.45
N ALA A 246 -33.57 4.59 1.64
CA ALA A 246 -33.61 3.15 1.92
C ALA A 246 -34.69 2.43 1.09
N GLU A 247 -35.79 3.12 0.79
CA GLU A 247 -36.89 2.61 -0.03
C GLU A 247 -36.49 2.34 -1.50
N ASP A 248 -35.40 2.94 -1.99
CA ASP A 248 -34.87 2.72 -3.32
C ASP A 248 -33.80 1.63 -3.37
N CYS A 249 -33.44 1.05 -2.23
CA CYS A 249 -32.38 0.06 -2.10
C CYS A 249 -32.93 -1.36 -2.01
N PRO A 250 -32.30 -2.35 -2.65
CA PRO A 250 -32.75 -3.74 -2.66
C PRO A 250 -32.66 -4.38 -1.29
N ASP A 251 -33.45 -5.47 -1.09
CA ASP A 251 -33.32 -6.35 0.06
C ASP A 251 -32.14 -7.30 -0.09
N LEU A 252 -31.64 -7.79 1.04
CA LEU A 252 -30.56 -8.75 1.15
C LEU A 252 -31.00 -10.20 0.88
N PRO A 253 -30.14 -11.04 0.34
CA PRO A 253 -28.81 -10.75 -0.19
C PRO A 253 -28.88 -10.17 -1.60
N ILE A 254 -28.00 -9.22 -1.90
CA ILE A 254 -27.83 -8.69 -3.26
C ILE A 254 -27.04 -9.69 -4.09
N ARG A 255 -27.53 -9.99 -5.30
CA ARG A 255 -26.81 -10.84 -6.22
C ARG A 255 -25.69 -10.04 -6.88
N ASP A 256 -24.47 -10.52 -6.70
CA ASP A 256 -23.30 -10.07 -7.44
C ASP A 256 -23.14 -10.99 -8.66
N ALA A 257 -23.39 -10.48 -9.87
CA ALA A 257 -23.38 -11.27 -11.09
C ALA A 257 -21.97 -11.82 -11.41
N GLU A 258 -20.93 -11.15 -10.92
CA GLU A 258 -19.53 -11.49 -11.16
C GLU A 258 -18.91 -12.25 -9.97
N GLY A 259 -19.53 -12.20 -8.78
CA GLY A 259 -19.05 -12.85 -7.56
C GLY A 259 -17.83 -12.20 -6.92
N GLU A 260 -17.28 -11.19 -7.57
CA GLU A 260 -16.01 -10.55 -7.23
C GLU A 260 -16.09 -9.74 -5.92
N TYR A 261 -17.26 -9.13 -5.66
CA TYR A 261 -17.44 -8.19 -4.53
C TYR A 261 -18.08 -8.82 -3.29
N LEU A 262 -18.32 -10.14 -3.31
CA LEU A 262 -18.85 -10.92 -2.18
C LEU A 262 -17.85 -11.97 -1.66
N GLY A 263 -16.76 -12.20 -2.38
CA GLY A 263 -15.77 -13.22 -2.08
C GLY A 263 -14.95 -12.92 -0.82
N ALA A 264 -14.39 -13.99 -0.22
CA ALA A 264 -13.38 -13.88 0.82
C ALA A 264 -12.00 -13.71 0.21
N SER A 265 -11.07 -13.11 0.96
CA SER A 265 -9.64 -13.05 0.67
C SER A 265 -8.83 -13.16 1.96
N ALA A 266 -7.49 -13.20 1.85
CA ALA A 266 -6.60 -13.26 3.02
C ALA A 266 -6.80 -12.09 4.01
N TYR A 267 -7.29 -10.94 3.51
CA TYR A 267 -7.59 -9.77 4.35
C TYR A 267 -9.07 -9.68 4.74
N ILE A 268 -9.96 -10.23 3.92
CA ILE A 268 -11.42 -10.13 4.05
C ILE A 268 -11.99 -11.53 4.30
N GLN A 269 -11.96 -12.01 5.55
CA GLN A 269 -12.41 -13.36 5.89
C GLN A 269 -13.94 -13.43 6.07
N THR A 270 -14.68 -13.17 5.01
CA THR A 270 -16.16 -13.15 4.96
C THR A 270 -16.76 -14.45 5.48
N ASP A 271 -16.10 -15.59 5.23
CA ASP A 271 -16.58 -16.92 5.57
C ASP A 271 -16.28 -17.34 7.01
N ALA A 272 -15.46 -16.57 7.74
CA ALA A 272 -15.11 -16.89 9.12
C ALA A 272 -16.37 -16.92 10.01
N PRO A 273 -16.55 -17.97 10.84
CA PRO A 273 -17.72 -18.08 11.69
C PRO A 273 -17.93 -16.89 12.62
N ALA A 274 -16.84 -16.27 13.12
CA ALA A 274 -16.90 -15.10 13.98
C ALA A 274 -17.43 -13.85 13.23
N ILE A 275 -17.00 -13.65 11.97
CA ILE A 275 -17.49 -12.56 11.12
C ILE A 275 -18.98 -12.74 10.84
N ARG A 276 -19.42 -13.95 10.45
CA ARG A 276 -20.85 -14.24 10.18
C ARG A 276 -21.71 -14.03 11.42
N ALA A 277 -21.30 -14.56 12.56
CA ALA A 277 -22.03 -14.40 13.82
C ALA A 277 -22.16 -12.93 14.22
N LYS A 278 -21.09 -12.16 14.06
CA LYS A 278 -21.09 -10.72 14.35
C LYS A 278 -21.98 -9.96 13.38
N THR A 279 -21.99 -10.33 12.11
CA THR A 279 -22.89 -9.75 11.09
C THR A 279 -24.35 -9.97 11.47
N GLU A 280 -24.74 -11.19 11.81
CA GLU A 280 -26.11 -11.51 12.24
C GLU A 280 -26.51 -10.71 13.49
N GLU A 281 -25.62 -10.58 14.47
CA GLU A 281 -25.83 -9.77 15.68
C GLU A 281 -26.07 -8.28 15.34
N ILE A 282 -25.26 -7.70 14.45
CA ILE A 282 -25.38 -6.29 14.07
C ILE A 282 -26.67 -6.03 13.29
N LEU A 283 -27.01 -6.92 12.36
CA LEU A 283 -28.19 -6.76 11.53
C LEU A 283 -29.49 -6.88 12.33
N ASP A 284 -29.56 -7.81 13.27
CA ASP A 284 -30.76 -8.06 14.11
C ASP A 284 -32.04 -8.18 13.25
N GLY A 285 -31.96 -8.98 12.18
CA GLY A 285 -33.08 -9.21 11.26
C GLY A 285 -33.30 -8.10 10.21
N GLU A 286 -32.47 -7.08 10.11
CA GLU A 286 -32.54 -6.08 9.02
C GLU A 286 -32.27 -6.74 7.66
N ILE A 287 -33.16 -6.51 6.70
CA ILE A 287 -33.05 -7.05 5.34
C ILE A 287 -32.81 -5.98 4.27
N ASN A 288 -33.07 -4.71 4.57
CA ASN A 288 -32.79 -3.64 3.61
C ASN A 288 -31.28 -3.38 3.54
N SER A 289 -30.71 -3.44 2.36
CA SER A 289 -29.28 -3.35 2.16
C SER A 289 -28.64 -2.06 2.64
N TRP A 290 -29.34 -0.93 2.46
CA TRP A 290 -28.82 0.36 2.91
C TRP A 290 -28.81 0.46 4.44
N ARG A 291 -29.90 0.13 5.09
CA ARG A 291 -29.98 0.14 6.57
C ARG A 291 -29.02 -0.84 7.20
N ALA A 292 -28.80 -2.00 6.57
CA ALA A 292 -27.78 -2.96 6.99
C ALA A 292 -26.38 -2.36 6.90
N ALA A 293 -26.03 -1.70 5.78
CA ALA A 293 -24.75 -1.02 5.62
C ALA A 293 -24.54 0.10 6.64
N GLU A 294 -25.58 0.90 6.94
CA GLU A 294 -25.53 1.95 7.97
C GLU A 294 -25.28 1.35 9.37
N LYS A 295 -25.98 0.26 9.74
CA LYS A 295 -25.76 -0.44 11.01
C LYS A 295 -24.32 -0.96 11.13
N ILE A 296 -23.80 -1.59 10.08
CA ILE A 296 -22.41 -2.09 10.06
C ILE A 296 -21.42 -0.92 10.20
N CYS A 297 -21.61 0.17 9.45
CA CYS A 297 -20.76 1.35 9.53
C CYS A 297 -20.69 1.95 10.94
N GLN A 298 -21.86 2.13 11.55
CA GLN A 298 -21.96 2.67 12.91
C GLN A 298 -21.35 1.73 13.95
N TRP A 299 -21.56 0.41 13.79
CA TRP A 299 -21.00 -0.58 14.70
C TRP A 299 -19.46 -0.57 14.61
N VAL A 300 -18.88 -0.64 13.41
CA VAL A 300 -17.43 -0.62 13.20
C VAL A 300 -16.82 0.66 13.79
N HIS A 301 -17.43 1.83 13.51
CA HIS A 301 -17.00 3.11 14.05
C HIS A 301 -16.94 3.13 15.58
N THR A 302 -17.93 2.56 16.23
CA THR A 302 -18.03 2.59 17.69
C THR A 302 -17.25 1.47 18.36
N ALA A 303 -17.06 0.34 17.71
CA ALA A 303 -16.36 -0.81 18.25
C ALA A 303 -14.84 -0.61 18.24
N ILE A 304 -14.27 -0.09 17.15
CA ILE A 304 -12.82 0.17 17.06
C ILE A 304 -12.49 1.48 17.79
N THR A 305 -12.15 1.37 19.08
CA THR A 305 -11.86 2.52 19.95
C THR A 305 -10.39 2.82 20.06
N ALA A 306 -9.52 1.81 19.92
CA ALA A 306 -8.07 1.97 19.97
C ALA A 306 -7.54 2.31 18.58
N LYS A 307 -7.48 3.62 18.26
CA LYS A 307 -6.93 4.11 17.00
C LYS A 307 -5.41 4.01 17.04
N LYS A 308 -4.88 2.90 16.52
CA LYS A 308 -3.43 2.68 16.36
C LYS A 308 -3.13 2.56 14.89
N MET A 309 -2.11 3.27 14.40
CA MET A 309 -1.56 2.97 13.09
C MET A 309 -1.04 1.54 13.07
N SER A 310 -1.45 0.76 12.07
CA SER A 310 -0.84 -0.53 11.76
C SER A 310 0.26 -0.33 10.72
N GLY A 311 1.24 -1.23 10.66
CA GLY A 311 2.31 -1.19 9.64
C GLY A 311 1.86 -1.61 8.26
N GLY A 312 0.57 -1.91 8.10
CA GLY A 312 -0.02 -2.41 6.87
C GLY A 312 -1.48 -2.82 7.08
N PHE A 313 -2.05 -3.57 6.16
CA PHE A 313 -3.43 -4.04 6.28
C PHE A 313 -3.54 -5.21 7.27
N GLY A 314 -4.16 -4.99 8.42
CA GLY A 314 -4.63 -6.06 9.30
C GLY A 314 -5.74 -6.87 8.62
N SER A 315 -5.93 -8.15 9.02
CA SER A 315 -7.06 -8.94 8.53
C SER A 315 -8.35 -8.56 9.26
N SER A 316 -9.49 -8.77 8.59
CA SER A 316 -10.81 -8.49 9.19
C SER A 316 -11.07 -9.32 10.46
N LEU A 317 -10.57 -10.56 10.50
CA LEU A 317 -10.72 -11.43 11.68
C LEU A 317 -9.88 -10.92 12.85
N THR A 318 -8.61 -10.59 12.61
CA THR A 318 -7.74 -9.99 13.63
C THR A 318 -8.29 -8.67 14.14
N THR A 319 -8.85 -7.84 13.24
CA THR A 319 -9.48 -6.58 13.62
C THR A 319 -10.72 -6.79 14.48
N LEU A 320 -11.55 -7.79 14.16
CA LEU A 320 -12.72 -8.15 14.98
C LEU A 320 -12.32 -8.62 16.39
N GLU A 321 -11.21 -9.35 16.52
CA GLU A 321 -10.69 -9.84 17.78
C GLU A 321 -10.07 -8.74 18.65
N THR A 322 -9.32 -7.82 18.02
CA THR A 322 -8.56 -6.79 18.74
C THR A 322 -9.33 -5.49 18.94
N LEU A 323 -10.29 -5.18 18.07
CA LEU A 323 -11.02 -3.91 17.98
C LEU A 323 -10.08 -2.69 18.02
N SER A 324 -8.99 -2.81 17.29
CA SER A 324 -7.92 -1.81 17.22
C SER A 324 -7.44 -1.65 15.78
N GLY A 325 -7.10 -0.42 15.37
CA GLY A 325 -6.55 -0.13 14.07
C GLY A 325 -6.88 1.27 13.56
N ASP A 326 -6.40 1.58 12.37
CA ASP A 326 -6.61 2.83 11.65
C ASP A 326 -7.68 2.71 10.55
N CYS A 327 -7.61 3.52 9.50
CA CYS A 327 -8.57 3.48 8.40
C CYS A 327 -8.57 2.13 7.67
N THR A 328 -7.44 1.42 7.63
CA THR A 328 -7.33 0.13 6.95
C THR A 328 -8.12 -0.94 7.67
N GLU A 329 -7.97 -1.08 9.00
CA GLU A 329 -8.70 -2.05 9.81
C GLU A 329 -10.20 -1.76 9.85
N HIS A 330 -10.60 -0.48 9.96
CA HIS A 330 -12.01 -0.10 9.86
C HIS A 330 -12.60 -0.55 8.53
N THR A 331 -11.85 -0.36 7.44
CA THR A 331 -12.30 -0.68 6.09
C THR A 331 -12.39 -2.20 5.86
N VAL A 332 -11.35 -2.97 6.22
CA VAL A 332 -11.37 -4.44 5.99
C VAL A 332 -12.44 -5.13 6.85
N LEU A 333 -12.62 -4.69 8.10
CA LEU A 333 -13.68 -5.25 8.96
C LEU A 333 -15.06 -4.90 8.43
N PHE A 334 -15.26 -3.64 8.02
CA PHE A 334 -16.53 -3.24 7.42
C PHE A 334 -16.85 -4.06 6.15
N ILE A 335 -15.90 -4.23 5.24
CA ILE A 335 -16.10 -4.99 3.99
C ILE A 335 -16.43 -6.45 4.30
N ALA A 336 -15.74 -7.09 5.25
CA ALA A 336 -16.00 -8.47 5.62
C ALA A 336 -17.42 -8.65 6.17
N LEU A 337 -17.87 -7.76 7.05
CA LEU A 337 -19.22 -7.76 7.60
C LEU A 337 -20.29 -7.48 6.53
N ALA A 338 -20.02 -6.52 5.62
CA ALA A 338 -20.93 -6.19 4.52
C ALA A 338 -21.08 -7.37 3.54
N ARG A 339 -19.96 -7.99 3.13
CA ARG A 339 -19.99 -9.17 2.26
C ARG A 339 -20.68 -10.36 2.96
N ALA A 340 -20.44 -10.57 4.23
CA ALA A 340 -21.14 -11.61 5.01
C ALA A 340 -22.66 -11.38 5.11
N ALA A 341 -23.10 -10.11 5.09
CA ALA A 341 -24.51 -9.73 4.99
C ALA A 341 -25.11 -9.93 3.59
N GLY A 342 -24.30 -10.23 2.58
CA GLY A 342 -24.70 -10.30 1.18
C GLY A 342 -24.76 -8.91 0.50
N ILE A 343 -23.97 -7.94 0.96
CA ILE A 343 -23.79 -6.64 0.34
C ILE A 343 -22.47 -6.65 -0.41
N PRO A 344 -22.44 -6.50 -1.76
CA PRO A 344 -21.20 -6.35 -2.50
C PRO A 344 -20.43 -5.13 -2.01
N ALA A 345 -19.16 -5.30 -1.69
CA ALA A 345 -18.33 -4.25 -1.11
C ALA A 345 -16.89 -4.32 -1.60
N ARG A 346 -16.25 -3.15 -1.75
CA ARG A 346 -14.85 -3.00 -2.15
C ARG A 346 -14.18 -1.87 -1.38
N ILE A 347 -12.86 -1.81 -1.43
CA ILE A 347 -12.07 -0.73 -0.85
C ILE A 347 -11.87 0.38 -1.88
N CYS A 348 -11.85 1.61 -1.41
CA CYS A 348 -11.38 2.78 -2.14
C CYS A 348 -10.05 3.25 -1.56
N SER A 349 -9.12 3.67 -2.43
CA SER A 349 -7.90 4.39 -2.06
C SER A 349 -7.97 5.83 -2.51
N GLY A 350 -7.31 6.70 -1.76
CA GLY A 350 -7.24 8.12 -2.12
C GLY A 350 -6.79 8.98 -0.96
N ILE A 351 -7.39 10.15 -0.87
CA ILE A 351 -7.15 11.10 0.22
C ILE A 351 -8.46 11.60 0.80
N ALA A 352 -8.46 11.86 2.11
CA ALA A 352 -9.58 12.50 2.80
C ALA A 352 -9.09 13.70 3.61
N PHE A 353 -9.94 14.73 3.73
CA PHE A 353 -9.59 15.92 4.50
C PHE A 353 -9.71 15.64 6.00
N GLY A 354 -8.58 15.72 6.67
CA GLY A 354 -8.43 15.57 8.12
C GLY A 354 -8.54 16.89 8.89
N PRO A 355 -7.80 17.05 9.99
CA PRO A 355 -7.88 18.26 10.80
C PRO A 355 -7.43 19.55 10.09
N ASP A 356 -6.41 19.48 9.26
CA ASP A 356 -5.72 20.64 8.66
C ASP A 356 -5.25 20.42 7.22
N ALA A 357 -5.30 19.18 6.71
CA ALA A 357 -4.77 18.78 5.40
C ALA A 357 -5.53 17.58 4.83
N PHE A 358 -5.29 17.25 3.58
CA PHE A 358 -5.62 15.94 3.05
C PHE A 358 -4.56 14.93 3.47
N TYR A 359 -5.03 13.77 3.95
CA TYR A 359 -4.22 12.62 4.32
C TYR A 359 -4.57 11.44 3.43
N TYR A 360 -3.59 10.60 3.11
CA TYR A 360 -3.83 9.34 2.41
C TYR A 360 -4.75 8.47 3.25
N HIS A 361 -5.73 7.88 2.60
CA HIS A 361 -6.85 7.28 3.29
C HIS A 361 -7.45 6.12 2.51
N PHE A 362 -8.02 5.17 3.25
CA PHE A 362 -8.78 4.04 2.73
C PHE A 362 -10.16 4.02 3.36
N TRP A 363 -11.16 3.74 2.52
CA TRP A 363 -12.55 3.64 2.97
C TRP A 363 -13.34 2.65 2.11
N PRO A 364 -14.45 2.06 2.63
CA PRO A 364 -15.27 1.13 1.87
C PRO A 364 -16.24 1.81 0.93
N GLU A 365 -16.59 1.09 -0.13
CA GLU A 365 -17.71 1.37 -1.01
C GLU A 365 -18.60 0.15 -1.10
N VAL A 366 -19.93 0.32 -0.96
CA VAL A 366 -20.94 -0.74 -1.00
C VAL A 366 -21.88 -0.57 -2.17
N TYR A 367 -22.36 -1.69 -2.72
CA TYR A 367 -23.40 -1.68 -3.74
C TYR A 367 -24.77 -1.94 -3.12
N VAL A 368 -25.64 -0.94 -3.14
CA VAL A 368 -27.03 -0.99 -2.61
C VAL A 368 -28.04 -0.58 -3.68
N GLY A 369 -27.90 -1.14 -4.89
CA GLY A 369 -28.58 -0.71 -6.11
C GLY A 369 -27.75 0.32 -6.91
N ARG A 370 -26.77 0.91 -6.27
CA ARG A 370 -25.68 1.74 -6.81
C ARG A 370 -24.51 1.70 -5.83
N TRP A 371 -23.33 2.07 -6.29
CA TRP A 371 -22.16 2.20 -5.43
C TRP A 371 -22.27 3.44 -4.53
N VAL A 372 -22.02 3.27 -3.23
CA VAL A 372 -22.04 4.32 -2.21
C VAL A 372 -20.81 4.19 -1.32
N GLN A 373 -20.03 5.26 -1.25
CA GLN A 373 -18.85 5.33 -0.38
C GLN A 373 -19.27 5.65 1.06
N MET A 374 -18.69 4.94 2.00
CA MET A 374 -18.90 5.08 3.44
C MET A 374 -17.55 5.23 4.13
N ASP A 375 -17.50 5.80 5.33
CA ASP A 375 -16.25 5.87 6.10
C ASP A 375 -16.50 5.58 7.58
N PRO A 376 -16.36 4.33 8.01
CA PRO A 376 -16.50 3.97 9.41
C PRO A 376 -15.39 4.54 10.31
N SER A 377 -14.20 4.87 9.77
CA SER A 377 -13.11 5.45 10.57
C SER A 377 -13.42 6.88 11.01
N LEU A 378 -14.12 7.65 10.18
CA LEU A 378 -14.60 9.00 10.45
C LEU A 378 -16.06 9.04 10.94
N GLY A 379 -16.75 7.89 11.02
CA GLY A 379 -18.15 7.79 11.43
C GLY A 379 -19.14 8.32 10.39
N GLN A 380 -18.76 8.30 9.13
CA GLN A 380 -19.59 8.82 8.03
C GLN A 380 -20.32 7.66 7.31
N THR A 381 -21.62 7.56 7.48
CA THR A 381 -22.44 6.57 6.74
C THR A 381 -22.47 6.86 5.24
N ILE A 382 -22.27 8.11 4.83
CA ILE A 382 -21.92 8.48 3.46
C ILE A 382 -20.66 9.33 3.55
N ALA A 383 -19.59 8.90 2.89
CA ALA A 383 -18.35 9.66 2.82
C ALA A 383 -18.60 11.04 2.21
N ASP A 384 -18.16 12.11 2.85
CA ASP A 384 -18.39 13.48 2.41
C ASP A 384 -17.58 13.84 1.14
N ALA A 385 -17.84 14.99 0.56
CA ALA A 385 -17.20 15.40 -0.69
C ALA A 385 -15.69 15.68 -0.58
N ASN A 386 -15.14 15.65 0.63
CA ASN A 386 -13.70 15.82 0.87
C ASN A 386 -12.90 14.50 0.75
N HIS A 387 -13.53 13.42 0.28
CA HIS A 387 -12.87 12.17 -0.10
C HIS A 387 -12.61 12.19 -1.60
N ILE A 388 -11.35 12.23 -2.00
CA ILE A 388 -10.91 12.19 -3.40
C ILE A 388 -10.38 10.79 -3.67
N GLN A 389 -11.09 10.02 -4.48
CA GLN A 389 -10.75 8.65 -4.81
C GLN A 389 -9.73 8.59 -5.96
N PHE A 390 -8.70 7.77 -5.79
CA PHE A 390 -7.73 7.45 -6.82
C PHE A 390 -8.11 6.16 -7.52
N ASP A 391 -8.34 5.08 -6.75
CA ASP A 391 -8.68 3.76 -7.27
C ASP A 391 -9.64 3.00 -6.34
N GLY A 392 -10.04 1.80 -6.76
CA GLY A 392 -10.84 0.85 -6.00
C GLY A 392 -10.47 -0.60 -6.30
N SER A 393 -10.41 -1.43 -5.26
CA SER A 393 -9.98 -2.84 -5.34
C SER A 393 -10.89 -3.76 -4.54
N THR A 394 -10.93 -5.02 -4.94
CA THR A 394 -11.58 -6.12 -4.20
C THR A 394 -10.77 -6.62 -3.02
N LEU A 395 -9.48 -6.24 -2.91
CA LEU A 395 -8.49 -6.76 -1.96
C LEU A 395 -8.29 -8.29 -2.09
N GLU A 396 -8.24 -8.78 -3.31
CA GLU A 396 -7.69 -10.10 -3.57
C GLU A 396 -6.19 -10.09 -3.29
N SER A 397 -5.65 -11.22 -2.83
CA SER A 397 -4.36 -11.32 -2.13
C SER A 397 -3.13 -10.74 -2.86
N ASP A 398 -3.19 -10.58 -4.17
CA ASP A 398 -2.06 -10.17 -4.99
C ASP A 398 -2.04 -8.67 -5.31
N THR A 399 -3.09 -7.93 -4.95
CA THR A 399 -3.32 -6.56 -5.43
C THR A 399 -2.94 -5.45 -4.45
N LEU A 400 -2.51 -5.76 -3.22
CA LEU A 400 -2.16 -4.72 -2.23
C LEU A 400 -1.06 -3.78 -2.71
N LEU A 401 -0.04 -4.31 -3.38
CA LEU A 401 1.05 -3.49 -3.91
C LEU A 401 0.62 -2.70 -5.14
N GLU A 402 -0.18 -3.29 -6.03
CA GLU A 402 -0.76 -2.58 -7.18
C GLU A 402 -1.67 -1.45 -6.71
N PHE A 403 -2.49 -1.71 -5.70
CA PHE A 403 -3.35 -0.73 -5.05
C PHE A 403 -2.58 0.39 -4.33
N ALA A 404 -1.42 0.06 -3.75
CA ALA A 404 -0.51 1.04 -3.18
C ALA A 404 0.19 1.90 -4.25
N GLU A 405 0.37 1.41 -5.49
CA GLU A 405 1.05 2.15 -6.55
C GLU A 405 0.41 3.51 -6.83
N ASP A 406 -0.92 3.60 -6.85
CA ASP A 406 -1.62 4.87 -7.12
C ASP A 406 -1.44 5.87 -5.99
N VAL A 407 -1.43 5.40 -4.75
CA VAL A 407 -1.05 6.23 -3.59
C VAL A 407 0.40 6.69 -3.73
N LEU A 408 1.32 5.78 -4.07
CA LEU A 408 2.75 6.07 -4.20
C LEU A 408 3.05 7.09 -5.31
N ARG A 409 2.29 7.07 -6.41
CA ARG A 409 2.42 8.03 -7.52
C ARG A 409 2.04 9.46 -7.12
N THR A 410 1.21 9.64 -6.11
CA THR A 410 0.72 10.96 -5.69
C THR A 410 1.49 11.56 -4.52
N LEU A 411 2.25 10.74 -3.79
CA LEU A 411 2.97 11.16 -2.59
C LEU A 411 3.91 12.33 -2.88
N ASN A 412 3.67 13.47 -2.21
CA ASN A 412 4.37 14.74 -2.39
C ASN A 412 4.37 15.29 -3.85
N GLN A 413 3.46 14.81 -4.69
CA GLN A 413 3.34 15.24 -6.09
C GLN A 413 2.01 15.91 -6.42
N LEU A 414 1.01 15.77 -5.55
CA LEU A 414 -0.33 16.31 -5.79
C LEU A 414 -0.51 17.65 -5.10
N GLU A 415 -0.91 18.64 -5.87
CA GLU A 415 -1.32 19.99 -5.41
C GLU A 415 -2.83 20.11 -5.57
N ILE A 416 -3.50 20.70 -4.57
CA ILE A 416 -4.96 20.90 -4.55
C ILE A 416 -5.25 22.36 -4.24
N ALA A 417 -5.96 23.04 -5.13
CA ALA A 417 -6.47 24.39 -4.93
C ALA A 417 -8.01 24.35 -4.89
N ILE A 418 -8.59 24.53 -3.72
CA ILE A 418 -10.03 24.39 -3.50
C ILE A 418 -10.74 25.65 -3.99
N VAL A 419 -11.73 25.46 -4.86
CA VAL A 419 -12.55 26.52 -5.46
C VAL A 419 -13.86 26.66 -4.72
N GLU A 420 -14.50 25.53 -4.38
CA GLU A 420 -15.77 25.48 -3.64
C GLU A 420 -15.79 24.28 -2.69
#